data_b20bb5efbb6aeddda11a2feb170f85a4
#
_entry.id   b20bb5efbb6aeddda11a2feb170f85a4
#
_cell.length_a   1.000
_cell.length_b   1.000
_cell.length_c   1.000
_cell.angle_alpha   90.00
_cell.angle_beta   90.00
_cell.angle_gamma   90.00
#
_symmetry.space_group_name_H-M   'P 1'
#
loop_
_entity.id
_entity.type
_entity.pdbx_description
1 polymer ?
#
loop_
_entity_poly.entity_id
_entity_poly.type
_entity_poly.pdbx_seq_one_letter_code
_entity_poly.pdbx_strand_id
1 'polypeptide(L)'
;MNLSIWLALELIAMLFLSASTAPQQIDSTLAQKDDKSWIVQTRLSFDGGLYRWDEHCFWRLAPNYRGREGASHFWGNATLSLNEEGMRSAALQPDRRRILVLGGSHPMGMYVKAGSVYSAALEKLLNGEQGTRWQVLNAAAPGYTSYQGLQYLQHVGLTFKPEIVIFDLGVNDGLALTPEFSQPDHLIKLPPEWAVQTSSILEFSAIFKLFRHWLRDDVPKIQGVRVPPEEHKNNLDAALALAREHGIHLLFVSQARFDLYGSKKIQCIYSEQDRSPLIDVCALWASKGETAASYFADPIHANAKGHQLIADTVYNKLKTLGWLAQRGR
;
A
#
# COMPACT_ATOMS: atom_id res chain seq x y z
N MET A 1 -5.74 -42.72 -8.42
CA MET A 1 -6.13 -42.81 -6.99
C MET A 1 -7.64 -42.76 -6.93
N ASN A 2 -8.29 -43.68 -6.22
CA ASN A 2 -9.75 -43.73 -6.16
C ASN A 2 -10.26 -42.52 -5.36
N LEU A 3 -11.33 -41.85 -5.79
CA LEU A 3 -11.92 -40.66 -5.17
C LEU A 3 -12.24 -40.90 -3.68
N SER A 4 -12.65 -42.11 -3.31
CA SER A 4 -12.94 -42.50 -1.91
C SER A 4 -11.70 -42.49 -1.02
N ILE A 5 -10.51 -42.87 -1.57
CA ILE A 5 -9.23 -42.84 -0.85
C ILE A 5 -8.80 -41.39 -0.66
N TRP A 6 -8.98 -40.57 -1.69
CA TRP A 6 -8.64 -39.14 -1.62
C TRP A 6 -9.49 -38.41 -0.57
N LEU A 7 -10.81 -38.64 -0.57
CA LEU A 7 -11.73 -38.07 0.43
C LEU A 7 -11.39 -38.53 1.86
N ALA A 8 -11.00 -39.81 2.03
CA ALA A 8 -10.59 -40.31 3.34
C ALA A 8 -9.29 -39.62 3.83
N LEU A 9 -8.32 -39.41 2.96
CA LEU A 9 -7.08 -38.71 3.29
C LEU A 9 -7.32 -37.23 3.60
N GLU A 10 -8.23 -36.55 2.90
CA GLU A 10 -8.65 -35.19 3.19
C GLU A 10 -9.28 -35.09 4.59
N LEU A 11 -10.19 -36.03 4.93
CA LEU A 11 -10.85 -36.06 6.22
C LEU A 11 -9.84 -36.30 7.36
N ILE A 12 -8.89 -37.21 7.18
CA ILE A 12 -7.82 -37.46 8.14
C ILE A 12 -6.96 -36.22 8.31
N ALA A 13 -6.57 -35.55 7.22
CA ALA A 13 -5.78 -34.32 7.29
C ALA A 13 -6.54 -33.18 8.00
N MET A 14 -7.85 -33.04 7.79
CA MET A 14 -8.70 -32.11 8.52
C MET A 14 -8.71 -32.40 10.03
N LEU A 15 -8.81 -33.68 10.43
CA LEU A 15 -8.79 -34.06 11.84
C LEU A 15 -7.44 -33.76 12.50
N PHE A 16 -6.32 -34.01 11.81
CA PHE A 16 -4.98 -33.65 12.28
C PHE A 16 -4.82 -32.13 12.44
N LEU A 17 -5.25 -31.35 11.47
CA LEU A 17 -5.22 -29.88 11.54
C LEU A 17 -6.08 -29.35 12.69
N SER A 18 -7.29 -29.92 12.91
CA SER A 18 -8.15 -29.52 14.01
C SER A 18 -7.59 -29.91 15.38
N ALA A 19 -6.89 -31.04 15.48
CA ALA A 19 -6.23 -31.46 16.73
C ALA A 19 -4.99 -30.60 17.08
N SER A 20 -4.24 -30.15 16.06
CA SER A 20 -3.09 -29.26 16.25
C SER A 20 -3.47 -27.80 16.56
N THR A 21 -4.73 -27.43 16.31
CA THR A 21 -5.32 -26.12 16.68
C THR A 21 -6.05 -26.18 18.03
N ALA A 22 -5.68 -27.09 18.96
CA ALA A 22 -6.14 -26.97 20.33
C ALA A 22 -5.87 -25.54 20.83
N PRO A 23 -6.85 -24.88 21.48
CA PRO A 23 -6.72 -23.47 21.83
C PRO A 23 -5.56 -23.31 22.80
N GLN A 24 -4.39 -22.96 22.32
CA GLN A 24 -3.45 -22.23 23.12
C GLN A 24 -4.19 -20.97 23.52
N GLN A 25 -4.37 -20.76 24.82
CA GLN A 25 -4.85 -19.48 25.34
C GLN A 25 -3.95 -18.42 24.71
N ILE A 26 -4.51 -17.75 23.70
CA ILE A 26 -3.86 -16.63 23.04
C ILE A 26 -3.84 -15.55 24.10
N ASP A 27 -2.68 -15.35 24.69
CA ASP A 27 -2.41 -14.20 25.53
C ASP A 27 -2.77 -12.97 24.71
N SER A 28 -3.79 -12.24 25.15
CA SER A 28 -4.33 -11.08 24.44
C SER A 28 -3.30 -9.98 24.20
N THR A 29 -2.16 -10.02 24.90
CA THR A 29 -0.99 -9.15 24.67
C THR A 29 -0.16 -9.56 23.45
N LEU A 30 -0.28 -10.83 22.99
CA LEU A 30 0.37 -11.32 21.78
C LEU A 30 -0.49 -11.18 20.52
N ALA A 31 -1.81 -10.98 20.66
CA ALA A 31 -2.72 -10.72 19.55
C ALA A 31 -2.46 -9.35 18.85
N GLN A 32 -1.63 -8.50 19.44
CA GLN A 32 -1.16 -7.24 18.86
C GLN A 32 0.19 -7.36 18.15
N LYS A 33 0.83 -8.51 18.12
CA LYS A 33 1.88 -8.78 17.15
C LYS A 33 1.21 -9.03 15.81
N ASP A 34 1.14 -7.94 15.06
CA ASP A 34 0.82 -7.88 13.64
C ASP A 34 1.50 -9.05 12.89
N ASP A 35 0.85 -10.18 12.87
CA ASP A 35 1.23 -11.27 11.99
C ASP A 35 0.83 -10.89 10.56
N LYS A 36 1.67 -10.05 9.94
CA LYS A 36 1.51 -9.58 8.56
C LYS A 36 2.02 -10.59 7.53
N SER A 37 2.45 -11.74 8.00
CA SER A 37 3.00 -12.83 7.18
C SER A 37 2.00 -13.37 6.15
N TRP A 38 0.71 -13.25 6.41
CA TRP A 38 -0.38 -13.65 5.52
C TRP A 38 -0.59 -12.71 4.33
N ILE A 39 0.12 -11.58 4.29
CA ILE A 39 -0.17 -10.49 3.35
C ILE A 39 0.03 -10.88 1.88
N VAL A 40 1.04 -11.66 1.51
CA VAL A 40 1.26 -12.00 0.10
C VAL A 40 0.40 -13.16 -0.36
N GLN A 41 0.37 -14.27 0.37
CA GLN A 41 -0.44 -15.41 -0.01
C GLN A 41 -1.93 -15.16 0.15
N THR A 42 -2.34 -14.47 1.24
CA THR A 42 -3.74 -14.17 1.49
C THR A 42 -4.24 -13.01 0.63
N ARG A 43 -3.40 -12.03 0.30
CA ARG A 43 -3.80 -10.92 -0.58
C ARG A 43 -4.13 -11.39 -1.98
N LEU A 44 -3.39 -12.33 -2.53
CA LEU A 44 -3.69 -12.88 -3.86
C LEU A 44 -4.87 -13.86 -3.85
N SER A 45 -5.20 -14.48 -2.70
CA SER A 45 -6.20 -15.55 -2.63
C SER A 45 -7.52 -15.17 -1.95
N PHE A 46 -7.56 -14.26 -0.99
CA PHE A 46 -8.67 -14.19 -0.03
C PHE A 46 -9.39 -12.85 0.12
N ASP A 47 -8.86 -11.75 -0.40
CA ASP A 47 -9.45 -10.43 -0.18
C ASP A 47 -10.55 -10.10 -1.20
N GLY A 48 -11.36 -11.10 -1.54
CA GLY A 48 -12.48 -10.92 -2.45
C GLY A 48 -12.11 -10.42 -3.84
N GLY A 49 -10.87 -10.74 -4.30
CA GLY A 49 -10.37 -10.34 -5.60
C GLY A 49 -9.82 -8.90 -5.65
N LEU A 50 -9.52 -8.28 -4.50
CA LEU A 50 -8.93 -6.94 -4.44
C LEU A 50 -7.54 -6.88 -5.07
N TYR A 51 -6.74 -7.92 -4.90
CA TYR A 51 -5.37 -7.97 -5.38
C TYR A 51 -5.23 -8.95 -6.53
N ARG A 52 -4.35 -8.62 -7.47
CA ARG A 52 -3.90 -9.52 -8.55
C ARG A 52 -2.39 -9.60 -8.55
N TRP A 53 -1.87 -10.73 -9.00
CA TRP A 53 -0.45 -10.94 -9.20
C TRP A 53 0.15 -9.93 -10.18
N ASP A 54 1.37 -9.49 -9.91
CA ASP A 54 2.13 -8.63 -10.79
C ASP A 54 3.63 -8.94 -10.66
N GLU A 55 4.31 -9.15 -11.77
CA GLU A 55 5.70 -9.58 -11.80
C GLU A 55 6.69 -8.55 -11.25
N HIS A 56 6.36 -7.27 -11.31
CA HIS A 56 7.23 -6.18 -10.86
C HIS A 56 6.87 -5.68 -9.45
N CYS A 57 5.59 -5.48 -9.21
CA CYS A 57 5.09 -4.92 -7.96
C CYS A 57 4.64 -5.99 -6.96
N PHE A 58 4.81 -7.28 -7.26
CA PHE A 58 4.33 -8.45 -6.50
C PHE A 58 2.81 -8.58 -6.57
N TRP A 59 2.09 -7.52 -6.39
CA TRP A 59 0.64 -7.41 -6.57
C TRP A 59 0.27 -6.02 -7.04
N ARG A 60 -0.85 -5.92 -7.75
CA ARG A 60 -1.56 -4.67 -8.00
C ARG A 60 -3.02 -4.79 -7.58
N LEU A 61 -3.70 -3.67 -7.45
CA LEU A 61 -5.13 -3.68 -7.19
C LEU A 61 -5.91 -4.08 -8.45
N ALA A 62 -6.98 -4.86 -8.24
CA ALA A 62 -7.78 -5.41 -9.34
C ALA A 62 -8.63 -4.31 -10.02
N PRO A 63 -8.67 -4.28 -11.35
CA PRO A 63 -9.57 -3.41 -12.10
C PRO A 63 -11.03 -3.59 -11.69
N ASN A 64 -11.76 -2.49 -11.65
CA ASN A 64 -13.20 -2.48 -11.41
C ASN A 64 -13.64 -3.13 -10.08
N TYR A 65 -12.71 -3.30 -9.13
CA TYR A 65 -13.04 -3.86 -7.84
C TYR A 65 -14.11 -3.03 -7.13
N ARG A 66 -15.09 -3.73 -6.52
CA ARG A 66 -16.14 -3.15 -5.70
C ARG A 66 -16.19 -3.92 -4.38
N GLY A 67 -15.62 -3.33 -3.33
CA GLY A 67 -15.69 -3.90 -2.00
C GLY A 67 -17.11 -3.91 -1.47
N ARG A 68 -17.50 -4.98 -0.74
CA ARG A 68 -18.78 -5.00 -0.03
C ARG A 68 -18.69 -4.11 1.19
N GLU A 69 -19.77 -3.41 1.50
CA GLU A 69 -19.91 -2.65 2.74
C GLU A 69 -19.73 -3.61 3.93
N GLY A 70 -18.83 -3.27 4.86
CA GLY A 70 -18.51 -4.12 6.01
C GLY A 70 -17.63 -5.36 5.74
N ALA A 71 -17.14 -5.55 4.52
CA ALA A 71 -16.40 -6.76 4.14
C ALA A 71 -14.98 -6.87 4.71
N SER A 72 -14.39 -5.80 5.23
CA SER A 72 -13.14 -5.90 5.97
C SER A 72 -13.04 -4.86 7.08
N HIS A 73 -12.48 -5.27 8.21
CA HIS A 73 -12.13 -4.36 9.32
C HIS A 73 -11.16 -3.26 8.91
N PHE A 74 -10.44 -3.42 7.80
CA PHE A 74 -9.43 -2.48 7.29
C PHE A 74 -10.01 -1.22 6.62
N TRP A 75 -11.27 -1.26 6.17
CA TRP A 75 -11.88 -0.13 5.46
C TRP A 75 -12.88 0.64 6.33
N GLY A 76 -13.13 0.17 7.57
CA GLY A 76 -14.19 0.72 8.41
C GLY A 76 -15.54 0.66 7.68
N ASN A 77 -16.32 1.73 7.78
CA ASN A 77 -17.59 1.86 7.05
C ASN A 77 -17.43 2.44 5.64
N ALA A 78 -16.20 2.48 5.09
CA ALA A 78 -15.95 3.03 3.77
C ALA A 78 -15.96 1.92 2.71
N THR A 79 -16.77 2.09 1.68
CA THR A 79 -16.78 1.21 0.50
C THR A 79 -15.57 1.51 -0.37
N LEU A 80 -14.79 0.49 -0.71
CA LEU A 80 -13.69 0.62 -1.65
C LEU A 80 -14.21 0.38 -3.08
N SER A 81 -14.02 1.37 -3.94
CA SER A 81 -14.26 1.28 -5.37
C SER A 81 -13.00 1.66 -6.14
N LEU A 82 -12.64 0.83 -7.11
CA LEU A 82 -11.51 1.07 -8.01
C LEU A 82 -12.02 1.24 -9.44
N ASN A 83 -11.29 2.01 -10.24
CA ASN A 83 -11.58 2.19 -11.66
C ASN A 83 -11.08 1.00 -12.50
N GLU A 84 -11.17 1.11 -13.81
CA GLU A 84 -10.73 0.10 -14.78
C GLU A 84 -9.22 -0.18 -14.75
N GLU A 85 -8.43 0.76 -14.19
CA GLU A 85 -6.98 0.61 -14.03
C GLU A 85 -6.57 0.07 -12.65
N GLY A 86 -7.54 -0.22 -11.78
CA GLY A 86 -7.28 -0.63 -10.40
C GLY A 86 -6.89 0.52 -9.47
N MET A 87 -7.22 1.76 -9.82
CA MET A 87 -6.92 2.95 -9.03
C MET A 87 -8.14 3.44 -8.25
N ARG A 88 -7.89 4.02 -7.07
CA ARG A 88 -8.94 4.67 -6.28
C ARG A 88 -9.23 6.08 -6.79
N SER A 89 -9.66 6.18 -8.02
CA SER A 89 -9.93 7.41 -8.77
C SER A 89 -11.12 7.22 -9.69
N ALA A 90 -11.63 8.30 -10.26
CA ALA A 90 -12.58 8.21 -11.38
C ALA A 90 -11.92 7.52 -12.61
N ALA A 91 -12.74 7.09 -13.56
CA ALA A 91 -12.26 6.56 -14.84
C ALA A 91 -11.32 7.56 -15.54
N LEU A 92 -10.36 7.05 -16.30
CA LEU A 92 -9.40 7.88 -17.03
C LEU A 92 -10.12 8.82 -18.01
N GLN A 93 -9.70 10.08 -17.99
CA GLN A 93 -10.19 11.12 -18.91
C GLN A 93 -9.06 11.55 -19.85
N PRO A 94 -9.22 11.43 -21.18
CA PRO A 94 -8.13 11.63 -22.13
C PRO A 94 -7.55 13.04 -22.11
N ASP A 95 -8.40 14.06 -21.93
CA ASP A 95 -8.03 15.48 -22.06
C ASP A 95 -7.61 16.13 -20.73
N ARG A 96 -7.29 15.33 -19.72
CA ARG A 96 -6.88 15.83 -18.42
C ARG A 96 -5.37 15.79 -18.23
N ARG A 97 -4.82 16.83 -17.63
CA ARG A 97 -3.48 16.81 -17.04
C ARG A 97 -3.48 15.85 -15.85
N ARG A 98 -2.42 15.10 -15.65
CA ARG A 98 -2.44 14.01 -14.67
C ARG A 98 -1.41 14.19 -13.58
N ILE A 99 -1.87 13.99 -12.36
CA ILE A 99 -1.04 13.78 -11.19
C ILE A 99 -1.19 12.31 -10.78
N LEU A 100 -0.09 11.57 -10.67
CA LEU A 100 -0.09 10.19 -10.22
C LEU A 100 0.38 10.15 -8.75
N VAL A 101 -0.44 9.57 -7.88
CA VAL A 101 -0.12 9.33 -6.47
C VAL A 101 0.29 7.88 -6.31
N LEU A 102 1.53 7.66 -5.88
CA LEU A 102 2.09 6.36 -5.54
C LEU A 102 2.26 6.27 -4.03
N GLY A 103 1.87 5.13 -3.44
CA GLY A 103 1.98 4.98 -2.01
C GLY A 103 1.41 3.70 -1.46
N GLY A 104 1.44 3.59 -0.14
CA GLY A 104 0.90 2.48 0.63
C GLY A 104 -0.58 2.69 1.02
N SER A 105 -0.95 2.15 2.19
CA SER A 105 -2.33 2.26 2.73
C SER A 105 -2.71 3.67 3.12
N HIS A 106 -1.74 4.52 3.50
CA HIS A 106 -1.99 5.89 3.90
C HIS A 106 -2.52 6.73 2.73
N PRO A 107 -1.81 6.94 1.60
CA PRO A 107 -2.36 7.66 0.45
C PRO A 107 -3.51 6.93 -0.24
N MET A 108 -3.59 5.61 -0.12
CA MET A 108 -4.79 4.86 -0.53
C MET A 108 -6.04 5.34 0.21
N GLY A 109 -5.90 5.83 1.44
CA GLY A 109 -6.99 6.38 2.25
C GLY A 109 -7.79 5.31 2.98
N MET A 110 -7.11 4.38 3.68
CA MET A 110 -7.77 3.47 4.61
C MET A 110 -8.62 4.26 5.62
N TYR A 111 -9.78 3.72 5.97
CA TYR A 111 -10.80 4.32 6.87
C TYR A 111 -11.48 5.60 6.35
N VAL A 112 -11.14 6.08 5.15
CA VAL A 112 -11.64 7.35 4.63
C VAL A 112 -12.54 7.09 3.42
N LYS A 113 -13.69 7.78 3.36
CA LYS A 113 -14.58 7.72 2.18
C LYS A 113 -13.88 8.28 0.94
N ALA A 114 -14.19 7.72 -0.23
CA ALA A 114 -13.52 8.05 -1.49
C ALA A 114 -13.38 9.56 -1.76
N GLY A 115 -14.44 10.33 -1.56
CA GLY A 115 -14.43 11.78 -1.79
C GLY A 115 -13.64 12.60 -0.76
N SER A 116 -13.16 11.97 0.33
CA SER A 116 -12.38 12.60 1.39
C SER A 116 -10.93 12.14 1.44
N VAL A 117 -10.50 11.28 0.50
CA VAL A 117 -9.08 10.91 0.35
C VAL A 117 -8.33 12.12 -0.19
N TYR A 118 -7.09 12.31 0.25
CA TYR A 118 -6.35 13.52 -0.13
C TYR A 118 -6.17 13.69 -1.64
N SER A 119 -6.07 12.62 -2.41
CA SER A 119 -6.03 12.66 -3.86
C SER A 119 -7.31 13.25 -4.47
N ALA A 120 -8.47 12.85 -3.97
CA ALA A 120 -9.76 13.41 -4.41
C ALA A 120 -9.96 14.86 -3.94
N ALA A 121 -9.53 15.18 -2.71
CA ALA A 121 -9.55 16.54 -2.19
C ALA A 121 -8.61 17.46 -2.99
N LEU A 122 -7.41 16.98 -3.34
CA LEU A 122 -6.46 17.69 -4.20
C LEU A 122 -7.04 17.94 -5.59
N GLU A 123 -7.67 16.93 -6.21
CA GLU A 123 -8.32 17.11 -7.51
C GLU A 123 -9.40 18.19 -7.47
N LYS A 124 -10.19 18.21 -6.39
CA LYS A 124 -11.21 19.25 -6.18
C LYS A 124 -10.59 20.64 -6.05
N LEU A 125 -9.51 20.81 -5.29
CA LEU A 125 -8.79 22.08 -5.15
C LEU A 125 -8.23 22.55 -6.49
N LEU A 126 -7.60 21.67 -7.25
CA LEU A 126 -7.01 21.97 -8.55
C LEU A 126 -8.03 22.42 -9.60
N ASN A 127 -9.23 21.85 -9.57
CA ASN A 127 -10.30 22.15 -10.53
C ASN A 127 -11.28 23.23 -10.05
N GLY A 128 -11.16 23.69 -8.81
CA GLY A 128 -11.92 24.83 -8.27
C GLY A 128 -11.38 26.18 -8.72
N GLU A 129 -10.11 26.28 -9.10
CA GLU A 129 -9.50 27.45 -9.72
C GLU A 129 -9.68 27.38 -11.25
N GLN A 130 -10.14 28.45 -11.84
CA GLN A 130 -10.63 28.57 -13.23
C GLN A 130 -9.79 27.83 -14.29
N GLY A 131 -10.43 26.92 -15.01
CA GLY A 131 -9.99 26.45 -16.33
C GLY A 131 -8.98 25.31 -16.34
N THR A 132 -8.39 24.91 -15.23
CA THR A 132 -7.44 23.79 -15.20
C THR A 132 -8.17 22.45 -15.10
N ARG A 133 -7.86 21.57 -16.05
CA ARG A 133 -8.46 20.23 -16.09
C ARG A 133 -7.44 19.21 -15.56
N TRP A 134 -7.35 19.05 -14.25
CA TRP A 134 -6.52 18.05 -13.63
C TRP A 134 -7.29 16.77 -13.31
N GLN A 135 -6.62 15.64 -13.38
CA GLN A 135 -7.06 14.37 -12.83
C GLN A 135 -5.97 13.82 -11.90
N VAL A 136 -6.35 13.47 -10.68
CA VAL A 136 -5.44 12.89 -9.69
C VAL A 136 -5.68 11.38 -9.62
N LEU A 137 -4.74 10.62 -10.17
CA LEU A 137 -4.78 9.17 -10.23
C LEU A 137 -4.18 8.58 -8.95
N ASN A 138 -4.99 7.98 -8.10
CA ASN A 138 -4.54 7.35 -6.88
C ASN A 138 -4.21 5.87 -7.13
N ALA A 139 -2.96 5.58 -7.44
CA ALA A 139 -2.42 4.25 -7.70
C ALA A 139 -1.76 3.63 -6.44
N ALA A 140 -2.02 4.19 -5.26
CA ALA A 140 -1.53 3.63 -4.01
C ALA A 140 -2.15 2.27 -3.73
N ALA A 141 -1.36 1.35 -3.18
CA ALA A 141 -1.81 0.01 -2.80
C ALA A 141 -1.33 -0.32 -1.38
N PRO A 142 -2.20 -0.88 -0.51
CA PRO A 142 -1.83 -1.21 0.86
C PRO A 142 -0.60 -2.12 0.90
N GLY A 143 0.35 -1.78 1.78
CA GLY A 143 1.58 -2.54 1.96
C GLY A 143 2.69 -2.27 0.96
N TYR A 144 2.52 -1.34 0.01
CA TYR A 144 3.58 -0.95 -0.91
C TYR A 144 4.74 -0.31 -0.18
N THR A 145 5.94 -0.71 -0.58
CA THR A 145 7.24 -0.15 -0.19
C THR A 145 7.74 0.83 -1.23
N SER A 146 8.84 1.52 -0.94
CA SER A 146 9.52 2.39 -1.93
C SER A 146 9.97 1.60 -3.16
N TYR A 147 10.41 0.34 -2.98
CA TYR A 147 10.74 -0.56 -4.09
C TYR A 147 9.53 -0.78 -5.01
N GLN A 148 8.40 -1.20 -4.45
CA GLN A 148 7.19 -1.43 -5.23
C GLN A 148 6.67 -0.16 -5.91
N GLY A 149 6.79 0.99 -5.25
CA GLY A 149 6.44 2.29 -5.84
C GLY A 149 7.32 2.66 -7.03
N LEU A 150 8.62 2.41 -6.96
CA LEU A 150 9.55 2.60 -8.07
C LEU A 150 9.21 1.66 -9.22
N GLN A 151 8.98 0.35 -8.93
CA GLN A 151 8.59 -0.63 -9.93
C GLN A 151 7.27 -0.25 -10.62
N TYR A 152 6.29 0.21 -9.82
CA TYR A 152 5.02 0.68 -10.38
C TYR A 152 5.22 1.90 -11.31
N LEU A 153 6.02 2.88 -10.89
CA LEU A 153 6.31 4.05 -11.72
C LEU A 153 6.91 3.63 -13.05
N GLN A 154 7.93 2.79 -13.03
CA GLN A 154 8.69 2.36 -14.19
C GLN A 154 7.85 1.53 -15.19
N HIS A 155 7.12 0.54 -14.70
CA HIS A 155 6.46 -0.46 -15.55
C HIS A 155 4.99 -0.17 -15.85
N VAL A 156 4.35 0.68 -15.04
CA VAL A 156 2.92 0.98 -15.14
C VAL A 156 2.67 2.49 -15.17
N GLY A 157 3.21 3.23 -14.22
CA GLY A 157 2.88 4.62 -13.97
C GLY A 157 3.15 5.55 -15.15
N LEU A 158 4.27 5.34 -15.85
CA LEU A 158 4.65 6.14 -17.03
C LEU A 158 3.64 6.03 -18.18
N THR A 159 2.92 4.91 -18.31
CA THR A 159 1.91 4.72 -19.37
C THR A 159 0.74 5.71 -19.25
N PHE A 160 0.49 6.22 -18.05
CA PHE A 160 -0.54 7.23 -17.79
C PHE A 160 -0.08 8.64 -18.15
N LYS A 161 1.17 8.84 -18.57
CA LYS A 161 1.75 10.13 -18.95
C LYS A 161 1.48 11.22 -17.88
N PRO A 162 1.84 10.99 -16.62
CA PRO A 162 1.64 11.99 -15.58
C PRO A 162 2.58 13.17 -15.78
N GLU A 163 2.13 14.39 -15.51
CA GLU A 163 3.00 15.56 -15.45
C GLU A 163 3.65 15.72 -14.09
N ILE A 164 2.98 15.22 -13.04
CA ILE A 164 3.45 15.25 -11.67
C ILE A 164 3.27 13.86 -11.07
N VAL A 165 4.26 13.39 -10.34
CA VAL A 165 4.18 12.20 -9.49
C VAL A 165 4.33 12.62 -8.04
N ILE A 166 3.42 12.17 -7.19
CA ILE A 166 3.52 12.28 -5.73
C ILE A 166 3.95 10.91 -5.20
N PHE A 167 5.12 10.85 -4.57
CA PHE A 167 5.73 9.64 -4.06
C PHE A 167 5.63 9.62 -2.54
N ASP A 168 4.59 8.94 -2.02
CA ASP A 168 4.20 8.90 -0.61
C ASP A 168 4.40 7.47 -0.07
N LEU A 169 5.66 7.10 0.14
CA LEU A 169 6.12 5.75 0.49
C LEU A 169 7.18 5.80 1.59
N GLY A 170 7.43 4.65 2.23
CA GLY A 170 8.48 4.50 3.24
C GLY A 170 8.03 3.76 4.51
N VAL A 171 6.81 3.96 4.99
CA VAL A 171 6.34 3.34 6.24
C VAL A 171 6.43 1.80 6.22
N ASN A 172 6.23 1.20 5.07
CA ASN A 172 6.27 -0.25 4.89
C ASN A 172 7.69 -0.79 4.64
N ASP A 173 8.64 0.06 4.36
CA ASP A 173 10.03 -0.33 4.12
C ASP A 173 10.66 -0.93 5.39
N GLY A 174 10.34 -0.34 6.55
CA GLY A 174 10.79 -0.80 7.86
C GLY A 174 10.04 -2.02 8.41
N LEU A 175 9.10 -2.61 7.66
CA LEU A 175 8.45 -3.85 8.10
C LEU A 175 9.46 -4.99 8.17
N ALA A 176 9.44 -5.72 9.29
CA ALA A 176 10.31 -6.88 9.48
C ALA A 176 10.07 -7.93 8.39
N LEU A 177 11.14 -8.63 8.02
CA LEU A 177 11.04 -9.80 7.16
C LEU A 177 10.21 -10.88 7.84
N THR A 178 9.46 -11.60 7.04
CA THR A 178 8.57 -12.69 7.47
C THR A 178 8.85 -13.93 6.60
N PRO A 179 8.37 -15.12 6.95
CA PRO A 179 8.54 -16.30 6.11
C PRO A 179 8.09 -16.11 4.66
N GLU A 180 7.12 -15.25 4.41
CA GLU A 180 6.60 -14.94 3.08
C GLU A 180 7.45 -13.89 2.36
N PHE A 181 8.00 -12.93 3.12
CA PHE A 181 9.00 -11.96 2.68
C PHE A 181 10.33 -12.28 3.36
N SER A 182 10.91 -13.41 2.97
CA SER A 182 12.13 -13.92 3.59
C SER A 182 13.40 -13.18 3.17
N GLN A 183 13.28 -12.24 2.25
CA GLN A 183 14.38 -11.44 1.71
C GLN A 183 13.89 -10.00 1.51
N PRO A 184 14.82 -9.02 1.47
CA PRO A 184 14.50 -7.68 1.00
C PRO A 184 13.79 -7.69 -0.36
N ASP A 185 12.89 -6.74 -0.56
CA ASP A 185 11.99 -6.70 -1.72
C ASP A 185 12.73 -6.82 -3.07
N HIS A 186 13.88 -6.16 -3.23
CA HIS A 186 14.67 -6.21 -4.46
C HIS A 186 15.29 -7.57 -4.77
N LEU A 187 15.34 -8.50 -3.81
CA LEU A 187 15.85 -9.86 -3.97
C LEU A 187 14.72 -10.89 -4.18
N ILE A 188 13.47 -10.50 -4.00
CA ILE A 188 12.33 -11.41 -4.11
C ILE A 188 12.15 -11.84 -5.57
N LYS A 189 12.18 -13.15 -5.80
CA LYS A 189 11.80 -13.78 -7.07
C LYS A 189 10.42 -14.38 -6.91
N LEU A 190 9.44 -13.77 -7.56
CA LEU A 190 8.09 -14.30 -7.54
C LEU A 190 7.95 -15.59 -8.33
N PRO A 191 7.14 -16.55 -7.86
CA PRO A 191 6.72 -17.65 -8.69
C PRO A 191 5.86 -17.14 -9.86
N PRO A 192 5.84 -17.82 -11.00
CA PRO A 192 5.01 -17.42 -12.13
C PRO A 192 3.53 -17.46 -11.74
N GLU A 193 2.71 -16.63 -12.39
CA GLU A 193 1.30 -16.44 -12.06
C GLU A 193 0.51 -17.75 -11.97
N TRP A 194 0.75 -18.70 -12.93
CA TRP A 194 0.08 -19.99 -12.90
C TRP A 194 0.36 -20.80 -11.62
N ALA A 195 1.57 -20.70 -11.07
CA ALA A 195 1.92 -21.40 -9.83
C ALA A 195 1.19 -20.79 -8.62
N VAL A 196 1.03 -19.46 -8.60
CA VAL A 196 0.24 -18.75 -7.57
C VAL A 196 -1.23 -19.14 -7.67
N GLN A 197 -1.80 -19.14 -8.87
CA GLN A 197 -3.19 -19.56 -9.12
C GLN A 197 -3.43 -21.02 -8.73
N THR A 198 -2.51 -21.91 -9.09
CA THR A 198 -2.61 -23.33 -8.73
C THR A 198 -2.52 -23.53 -7.22
N SER A 199 -1.61 -22.83 -6.54
CA SER A 199 -1.50 -22.92 -5.08
C SER A 199 -2.77 -22.44 -4.38
N SER A 200 -3.42 -21.39 -4.88
CA SER A 200 -4.68 -20.90 -4.33
C SER A 200 -5.83 -21.92 -4.44
N ILE A 201 -5.88 -22.70 -5.51
CA ILE A 201 -6.83 -23.81 -5.66
C ILE A 201 -6.48 -24.93 -4.68
N LEU A 202 -5.21 -25.26 -4.51
CA LEU A 202 -4.76 -26.29 -3.59
C LEU A 202 -4.98 -25.93 -2.11
N GLU A 203 -5.12 -24.65 -1.77
CA GLU A 203 -5.48 -24.20 -0.41
C GLU A 203 -6.84 -24.74 0.10
N PHE A 204 -7.70 -25.22 -0.77
CA PHE A 204 -8.92 -25.92 -0.35
C PHE A 204 -8.64 -27.35 0.12
N SER A 205 -7.47 -27.93 -0.20
CA SER A 205 -7.07 -29.26 0.22
C SER A 205 -6.45 -29.25 1.62
N ALA A 206 -7.01 -30.04 2.55
CA ALA A 206 -6.43 -30.22 3.88
C ALA A 206 -5.09 -30.95 3.82
N ILE A 207 -4.93 -31.85 2.85
CA ILE A 207 -3.66 -32.56 2.60
C ILE A 207 -2.58 -31.56 2.20
N PHE A 208 -2.87 -30.62 1.32
CA PHE A 208 -1.94 -29.60 0.91
C PHE A 208 -1.54 -28.68 2.07
N LYS A 209 -2.51 -28.28 2.91
CA LYS A 209 -2.24 -27.49 4.11
C LYS A 209 -1.35 -28.22 5.10
N LEU A 210 -1.61 -29.52 5.32
CA LEU A 210 -0.81 -30.36 6.21
C LEU A 210 0.62 -30.52 5.69
N PHE A 211 0.78 -30.79 4.38
CA PHE A 211 2.09 -30.88 3.73
C PHE A 211 2.86 -29.55 3.83
N ARG A 212 2.20 -28.43 3.61
CA ARG A 212 2.79 -27.11 3.77
C ARG A 212 3.18 -26.80 5.21
N HIS A 213 2.34 -27.21 6.18
CA HIS A 213 2.63 -27.07 7.60
C HIS A 213 3.89 -27.87 7.98
N TRP A 214 3.96 -29.11 7.53
CA TRP A 214 5.12 -29.97 7.76
C TRP A 214 6.43 -29.44 7.14
N LEU A 215 6.35 -28.79 5.99
CA LEU A 215 7.52 -28.16 5.35
C LEU A 215 7.94 -26.84 6.03
N ARG A 216 7.08 -26.23 6.84
CA ARG A 216 7.32 -24.91 7.46
C ARG A 216 7.97 -24.94 8.82
N ASP A 217 8.06 -26.09 9.49
CA ASP A 217 8.46 -26.16 10.89
C ASP A 217 9.90 -25.74 11.20
N ASP A 218 10.73 -25.47 10.18
CA ASP A 218 12.12 -25.05 10.34
C ASP A 218 12.48 -23.71 9.66
N VAL A 219 11.52 -22.78 9.50
CA VAL A 219 11.88 -21.46 8.96
C VAL A 219 12.66 -20.67 10.00
N PRO A 220 13.96 -20.41 9.81
CA PRO A 220 14.75 -19.64 10.76
C PRO A 220 14.15 -18.25 10.96
N LYS A 221 14.29 -17.69 12.17
CA LYS A 221 13.91 -16.30 12.42
C LYS A 221 14.72 -15.41 11.48
N ILE A 222 14.04 -14.86 10.47
CA ILE A 222 14.66 -14.02 9.47
C ILE A 222 14.79 -12.63 10.07
N GLN A 223 16.03 -12.12 10.12
CA GLN A 223 16.32 -10.78 10.60
C GLN A 223 16.43 -9.83 9.41
N GLY A 224 15.91 -8.63 9.56
CA GLY A 224 15.97 -7.60 8.55
C GLY A 224 14.62 -6.93 8.30
N VAL A 225 14.62 -6.03 7.34
CA VAL A 225 13.45 -5.26 6.93
C VAL A 225 13.23 -5.42 5.42
N ARG A 226 12.01 -5.16 4.97
CA ARG A 226 11.63 -5.31 3.55
C ARG A 226 12.48 -4.45 2.62
N VAL A 227 12.75 -3.21 3.01
CA VAL A 227 13.63 -2.30 2.27
C VAL A 227 14.58 -1.65 3.29
N PRO A 228 15.87 -2.04 3.30
CA PRO A 228 16.87 -1.41 4.14
C PRO A 228 17.01 0.10 3.87
N PRO A 229 17.48 0.91 4.84
CA PRO A 229 17.56 2.37 4.67
C PRO A 229 18.37 2.83 3.45
N GLU A 230 19.46 2.16 3.13
CA GLU A 230 20.26 2.47 1.95
C GLU A 230 19.49 2.17 0.65
N GLU A 231 18.80 1.05 0.61
CA GLU A 231 17.96 0.67 -0.54
C GLU A 231 16.77 1.61 -0.70
N HIS A 232 16.14 2.04 0.40
CA HIS A 232 15.13 3.09 0.38
C HIS A 232 15.67 4.35 -0.32
N LYS A 233 16.85 4.81 0.08
CA LYS A 233 17.50 5.95 -0.55
C LYS A 233 17.72 5.75 -2.04
N ASN A 234 18.22 4.58 -2.44
CA ASN A 234 18.46 4.23 -3.85
C ASN A 234 17.16 4.23 -4.65
N ASN A 235 16.06 3.71 -4.09
CA ASN A 235 14.75 3.70 -4.74
C ASN A 235 14.24 5.11 -5.00
N LEU A 236 14.43 6.04 -4.07
CA LEU A 236 14.03 7.43 -4.24
C LEU A 236 14.90 8.16 -5.27
N ASP A 237 16.21 7.92 -5.26
CA ASP A 237 17.13 8.49 -6.25
C ASP A 237 16.80 7.97 -7.65
N ALA A 238 16.50 6.69 -7.79
CA ALA A 238 16.08 6.10 -9.04
C ALA A 238 14.73 6.65 -9.53
N ALA A 239 13.76 6.83 -8.62
CA ALA A 239 12.47 7.44 -8.97
C ALA A 239 12.66 8.89 -9.46
N LEU A 240 13.55 9.65 -8.81
CA LEU A 240 13.86 11.02 -9.22
C LEU A 240 14.57 11.06 -10.58
N ALA A 241 15.52 10.17 -10.83
CA ALA A 241 16.21 10.06 -12.10
C ALA A 241 15.23 9.71 -13.23
N LEU A 242 14.37 8.71 -13.00
CA LEU A 242 13.34 8.30 -13.96
C LEU A 242 12.35 9.43 -14.27
N ALA A 243 11.92 10.17 -13.26
CA ALA A 243 11.03 11.31 -13.44
C ALA A 243 11.70 12.41 -14.28
N ARG A 244 12.98 12.71 -14.04
CA ARG A 244 13.75 13.69 -14.82
C ARG A 244 13.90 13.26 -16.28
N GLU A 245 14.22 11.99 -16.52
CA GLU A 245 14.35 11.43 -17.87
C GLU A 245 13.06 11.63 -18.68
N HIS A 246 11.91 11.46 -18.04
CA HIS A 246 10.61 11.62 -18.68
C HIS A 246 10.01 13.03 -18.59
N GLY A 247 10.74 14.01 -18.07
CA GLY A 247 10.26 15.38 -17.91
C GLY A 247 9.09 15.51 -16.92
N ILE A 248 9.00 14.63 -15.95
CA ILE A 248 7.97 14.56 -14.92
C ILE A 248 8.45 15.30 -13.67
N HIS A 249 7.59 16.07 -13.04
CA HIS A 249 7.86 16.63 -11.72
C HIS A 249 7.59 15.59 -10.64
N LEU A 250 8.56 15.34 -9.78
CA LEU A 250 8.42 14.38 -8.66
C LEU A 250 8.39 15.13 -7.33
N LEU A 251 7.31 14.93 -6.56
CA LEU A 251 7.13 15.46 -5.21
C LEU A 251 7.16 14.31 -4.21
N PHE A 252 8.11 14.35 -3.30
CA PHE A 252 8.16 13.40 -2.18
C PHE A 252 7.24 13.84 -1.05
N VAL A 253 6.65 12.87 -0.37
CA VAL A 253 5.86 13.07 0.85
C VAL A 253 6.44 12.16 1.92
N SER A 254 7.00 12.76 2.99
CA SER A 254 7.49 11.98 4.13
C SER A 254 6.33 11.34 4.89
N GLN A 255 6.59 10.29 5.63
CA GLN A 255 5.57 9.62 6.42
C GLN A 255 5.86 9.72 7.91
N ALA A 256 4.80 9.71 8.70
CA ALA A 256 4.88 9.82 10.14
C ALA A 256 3.95 8.80 10.81
N ARG A 257 4.35 8.34 11.99
CA ARG A 257 3.52 7.55 12.90
C ARG A 257 3.18 8.40 14.12
N PHE A 258 1.96 8.32 14.58
CA PHE A 258 1.53 8.96 15.81
C PHE A 258 1.35 7.90 16.91
N ASP A 259 2.02 8.10 18.05
CA ASP A 259 1.84 7.24 19.20
C ASP A 259 0.53 7.61 19.94
N LEU A 260 -0.57 7.01 19.51
CA LEU A 260 -1.91 7.25 20.07
C LEU A 260 -2.06 6.78 21.51
N TYR A 261 -1.31 5.73 21.89
CA TYR A 261 -1.54 5.00 23.14
C TYR A 261 -0.49 5.27 24.22
N GLY A 262 0.63 5.90 23.87
CA GLY A 262 1.74 6.15 24.76
C GLY A 262 2.09 7.64 24.88
N SER A 263 3.23 8.01 24.33
CA SER A 263 3.83 9.35 24.48
C SER A 263 3.04 10.48 23.80
N LYS A 264 2.05 10.16 22.97
CA LYS A 264 1.33 11.09 22.08
C LYS A 264 2.26 11.95 21.21
N LYS A 265 3.42 11.41 20.85
CA LYS A 265 4.42 12.06 20.01
C LYS A 265 4.35 11.58 18.56
N ILE A 266 4.75 12.45 17.66
CA ILE A 266 4.99 12.12 16.26
C ILE A 266 6.36 11.43 16.16
N GLN A 267 6.39 10.30 15.49
CA GLN A 267 7.61 9.61 15.09
C GLN A 267 7.75 9.72 13.58
N CYS A 268 8.81 10.36 13.14
CA CYS A 268 9.14 10.47 11.73
C CYS A 268 9.66 9.12 11.21
N ILE A 269 9.18 8.72 10.06
CA ILE A 269 9.62 7.52 9.37
C ILE A 269 10.35 7.99 8.13
N TYR A 270 11.66 7.72 8.07
CA TYR A 270 12.54 8.20 7.00
C TYR A 270 12.35 9.70 6.75
N SER A 271 12.95 10.54 7.61
CA SER A 271 12.98 11.99 7.39
C SER A 271 13.94 12.29 6.25
N GLU A 272 13.39 12.52 5.08
CA GLU A 272 14.14 12.83 3.86
C GLU A 272 14.42 14.32 3.73
N GLN A 273 14.85 14.96 4.81
CA GLN A 273 15.05 16.41 4.87
C GLN A 273 15.99 16.94 3.78
N ASP A 274 16.86 16.10 3.25
CA ASP A 274 17.81 16.46 2.20
C ASP A 274 17.24 16.35 0.77
N ARG A 275 16.00 15.88 0.61
CA ARG A 275 15.37 15.70 -0.70
C ARG A 275 14.37 16.80 -1.00
N SER A 276 14.56 17.47 -2.10
CA SER A 276 13.66 18.55 -2.56
C SER A 276 13.19 18.24 -3.98
N PRO A 277 11.91 18.46 -4.28
CA PRO A 277 10.88 19.00 -3.38
C PRO A 277 10.23 17.95 -2.49
N LEU A 278 10.03 18.31 -1.24
CA LEU A 278 9.46 17.45 -0.19
C LEU A 278 8.26 18.15 0.48
N ILE A 279 7.26 17.37 0.83
CA ILE A 279 6.26 17.67 1.87
C ILE A 279 6.71 16.95 3.14
N ASP A 280 7.16 17.70 4.12
CA ASP A 280 7.50 17.16 5.44
C ASP A 280 6.23 17.01 6.28
N VAL A 281 5.62 15.84 6.20
CA VAL A 281 4.42 15.48 6.97
C VAL A 281 4.72 15.38 8.46
N CYS A 282 5.95 15.04 8.85
CA CYS A 282 6.36 15.07 10.24
C CYS A 282 6.27 16.48 10.84
N ALA A 283 6.87 17.46 10.18
CA ALA A 283 6.78 18.86 10.60
C ALA A 283 5.34 19.36 10.57
N LEU A 284 4.55 18.94 9.57
CA LEU A 284 3.14 19.26 9.48
C LEU A 284 2.36 18.80 10.72
N TRP A 285 2.53 17.55 11.14
CA TRP A 285 1.84 17.02 12.33
C TRP A 285 2.41 17.62 13.62
N ALA A 286 3.72 17.77 13.72
CA ALA A 286 4.37 18.40 14.87
C ALA A 286 3.83 19.84 15.11
N SER A 287 3.55 20.59 14.05
CA SER A 287 2.96 21.93 14.14
C SER A 287 1.55 21.96 14.75
N LYS A 288 0.85 20.81 14.81
CA LYS A 288 -0.49 20.68 15.41
C LYS A 288 -0.45 20.45 16.91
N GLY A 289 0.72 20.15 17.48
CA GLY A 289 0.90 19.93 18.91
C GLY A 289 -0.09 18.89 19.46
N GLU A 290 -0.72 19.19 20.58
CA GLU A 290 -1.69 18.29 21.25
C GLU A 290 -2.91 17.95 20.40
N THR A 291 -3.25 18.77 19.40
CA THR A 291 -4.40 18.52 18.52
C THR A 291 -4.09 17.49 17.42
N ALA A 292 -2.82 17.10 17.23
CA ALA A 292 -2.39 16.18 16.18
C ALA A 292 -3.20 14.87 16.16
N ALA A 293 -3.52 14.32 17.34
CA ALA A 293 -4.32 13.09 17.46
C ALA A 293 -5.67 13.16 16.73
N SER A 294 -6.29 14.34 16.66
CA SER A 294 -7.59 14.52 16.01
C SER A 294 -7.57 14.36 14.49
N TYR A 295 -6.40 14.25 13.88
CA TYR A 295 -6.19 14.07 12.45
C TYR A 295 -5.94 12.62 12.06
N PHE A 296 -5.87 11.70 13.03
CA PHE A 296 -5.58 10.28 12.79
C PHE A 296 -6.79 9.40 13.07
N ALA A 297 -6.90 8.30 12.32
CA ALA A 297 -7.86 7.24 12.56
C ALA A 297 -7.21 6.09 13.39
N ASP A 298 -5.93 5.85 13.18
CA ASP A 298 -5.08 4.92 13.91
C ASP A 298 -3.64 5.48 13.97
N PRO A 299 -2.64 4.78 14.55
CA PRO A 299 -1.27 5.30 14.67
C PRO A 299 -0.58 5.70 13.36
N ILE A 300 -1.07 5.26 12.21
CA ILE A 300 -0.42 5.47 10.91
C ILE A 300 -1.32 6.24 9.95
N HIS A 301 -2.63 5.96 9.97
CA HIS A 301 -3.55 6.44 8.95
C HIS A 301 -4.26 7.71 9.38
N ALA A 302 -4.15 8.72 8.55
CA ALA A 302 -4.90 9.95 8.72
C ALA A 302 -6.41 9.71 8.53
N ASN A 303 -7.25 10.42 9.27
CA ASN A 303 -8.68 10.48 9.04
C ASN A 303 -9.04 11.53 7.97
N ALA A 304 -10.32 11.77 7.71
CA ALA A 304 -10.76 12.70 6.68
C ALA A 304 -10.21 14.13 6.87
N LYS A 305 -10.08 14.61 8.13
CA LYS A 305 -9.47 15.92 8.42
C LYS A 305 -7.99 15.93 8.09
N GLY A 306 -7.28 14.84 8.42
CA GLY A 306 -5.87 14.68 8.11
C GLY A 306 -5.64 14.65 6.60
N HIS A 307 -6.46 13.91 5.87
CA HIS A 307 -6.41 13.88 4.41
C HIS A 307 -6.66 15.25 3.79
N GLN A 308 -7.60 16.03 4.29
CA GLN A 308 -7.84 17.40 3.79
C GLN A 308 -6.60 18.27 4.03
N LEU A 309 -6.00 18.22 5.23
CA LEU A 309 -4.81 19.00 5.55
C LEU A 309 -3.62 18.64 4.65
N ILE A 310 -3.44 17.36 4.33
CA ILE A 310 -2.41 16.89 3.37
C ILE A 310 -2.71 17.46 1.98
N ALA A 311 -3.96 17.38 1.52
CA ALA A 311 -4.37 17.91 0.22
C ALA A 311 -4.07 19.42 0.09
N ASP A 312 -4.42 20.21 1.11
CA ASP A 312 -4.16 21.66 1.16
C ASP A 312 -2.64 21.94 1.12
N THR A 313 -1.86 21.14 1.85
CA THR A 313 -0.41 21.29 1.91
C THR A 313 0.23 20.96 0.56
N VAL A 314 -0.18 19.85 -0.08
CA VAL A 314 0.28 19.45 -1.43
C VAL A 314 -0.09 20.54 -2.44
N TYR A 315 -1.34 20.98 -2.45
CA TYR A 315 -1.82 22.01 -3.37
C TYR A 315 -1.00 23.29 -3.27
N ASN A 316 -0.77 23.81 -2.05
CA ASN A 316 0.02 24.99 -1.82
C ASN A 316 1.48 24.82 -2.26
N LYS A 317 2.07 23.63 -2.02
CA LYS A 317 3.43 23.32 -2.48
C LYS A 317 3.52 23.31 -3.99
N LEU A 318 2.58 22.68 -4.70
CA LEU A 318 2.54 22.66 -6.16
C LEU A 318 2.41 24.07 -6.75
N LYS A 319 1.60 24.95 -6.12
CA LYS A 319 1.51 26.38 -6.50
C LYS A 319 2.83 27.10 -6.32
N THR A 320 3.46 26.96 -5.16
CA THR A 320 4.75 27.60 -4.85
C THR A 320 5.85 27.16 -5.82
N LEU A 321 5.84 25.88 -6.23
CA LEU A 321 6.78 25.35 -7.20
C LEU A 321 6.48 25.77 -8.65
N GLY A 322 5.34 26.42 -8.92
CA GLY A 322 4.94 26.82 -10.27
C GLY A 322 4.52 25.64 -11.17
N TRP A 323 4.33 24.44 -10.63
CA TRP A 323 4.06 23.23 -11.43
C TRP A 323 2.63 23.15 -11.98
N LEU A 324 1.76 24.01 -11.50
CA LEU A 324 0.36 24.07 -11.95
C LEU A 324 0.17 24.96 -13.19
N ALA A 325 1.16 25.80 -13.53
CA ALA A 325 1.10 26.64 -14.72
C ALA A 325 0.91 25.78 -15.99
N GLN A 326 0.19 26.31 -16.97
CA GLN A 326 0.12 25.66 -18.28
C GLN A 326 1.53 25.65 -18.87
N ARG A 327 1.99 24.47 -19.29
CA ARG A 327 3.18 24.41 -20.16
C ARG A 327 2.80 25.15 -21.45
N GLY A 328 3.48 26.23 -21.74
CA GLY A 328 3.33 26.90 -23.04
C GLY A 328 3.45 25.85 -24.15
N ARG A 329 2.52 25.87 -25.09
CA ARG A 329 2.55 25.01 -26.27
C ARG A 329 3.73 25.35 -27.14
#